data_606801e5a2ea44987fbb050aad050a6e
#
_entry.id   606801e5a2ea44987fbb050aad050a6e
#
_cell.length_a   1.000
_cell.length_b   1.000
_cell.length_c   1.000
_cell.angle_alpha   90.00
_cell.angle_beta   90.00
_cell.angle_gamma   90.00
#
_symmetry.space_group_name_H-M   'P 1'
#
loop_
_entity.id
_entity.type
_entity.pdbx_description
1 polymer ?
#
loop_
_entity_poly.entity_id
_entity_poly.type
_entity_poly.pdbx_seq_one_letter_code
_entity_poly.pdbx_strand_id
1 'polypeptide(L)'
;GDPSESPWAKMRAEAGHPKPFNLKYLGVGNEDLITPVFEERFTMIFKAIKEKYPEIQVVGTSGPFSEGPDYVEGWKVASKLGVPLVDEHYYQPAGWFLNNHDYYDRYDRSKPKVYLGEYATHIPGKGNNIETALLEAYHLIGCERNGDIVSMTSYAPLLAKDRRTRWRPDLIYFNNMEVKPGTSYYTQLLFGQNSGNEYIPSVLTLSDIRDDVRKRIGISVVKDSLSQDLILKIVNLLPVKVQANIDLAVLGITGKQDATKTVLSGMPDDWKARPETSSIAIAPQFRDELPAYSLTVVRLKSKP
;
A
#
# COMPACT_ATOMS: atom_id res chain seq x y z
N GLY A 1 -24.49 -10.19 15.48
CA GLY A 1 -25.80 -10.52 16.02
C GLY A 1 -25.81 -10.69 17.53
N ASP A 2 -26.99 -10.70 18.11
CA ASP A 2 -27.19 -10.92 19.55
C ASP A 2 -26.97 -12.41 19.88
N PRO A 3 -26.27 -12.74 21.00
CA PRO A 3 -26.07 -14.13 21.43
C PRO A 3 -27.37 -14.90 21.74
N SER A 4 -28.45 -14.21 22.10
CA SER A 4 -29.75 -14.83 22.34
C SER A 4 -30.52 -15.22 21.07
N GLU A 5 -30.16 -14.56 19.95
CA GLU A 5 -30.89 -14.72 18.67
C GLU A 5 -30.13 -15.54 17.63
N SER A 6 -28.82 -15.72 17.82
CA SER A 6 -27.94 -16.34 16.82
C SER A 6 -26.97 -17.34 17.44
N PRO A 7 -26.93 -18.59 16.96
CA PRO A 7 -25.96 -19.58 17.45
C PRO A 7 -24.53 -19.16 17.21
N TRP A 8 -24.24 -18.44 16.14
CA TRP A 8 -22.91 -17.91 15.85
C TRP A 8 -22.51 -16.80 16.81
N ALA A 9 -23.44 -15.93 17.17
CA ALA A 9 -23.19 -14.88 18.17
C ALA A 9 -23.02 -15.49 19.58
N LYS A 10 -23.71 -16.58 19.90
CA LYS A 10 -23.51 -17.35 21.13
C LYS A 10 -22.11 -17.95 21.17
N MET A 11 -21.66 -18.63 20.12
CA MET A 11 -20.29 -19.17 20.02
C MET A 11 -19.23 -18.08 20.17
N ARG A 12 -19.43 -16.91 19.52
CA ARG A 12 -18.53 -15.76 19.70
C ARG A 12 -18.46 -15.31 21.16
N ALA A 13 -19.60 -15.22 21.83
CA ALA A 13 -19.67 -14.79 23.23
C ALA A 13 -18.98 -15.82 24.17
N GLU A 14 -19.21 -17.11 23.94
CA GLU A 14 -18.56 -18.22 24.67
C GLU A 14 -17.04 -18.23 24.46
N ALA A 15 -16.57 -17.79 23.29
CA ALA A 15 -15.15 -17.59 22.99
C ALA A 15 -14.55 -16.29 23.62
N GLY A 16 -15.27 -15.60 24.50
CA GLY A 16 -14.79 -14.41 25.21
C GLY A 16 -15.10 -13.09 24.51
N HIS A 17 -15.87 -13.08 23.40
CA HIS A 17 -16.23 -11.90 22.63
C HIS A 17 -17.73 -11.63 22.62
N PRO A 18 -18.34 -11.17 23.74
CA PRO A 18 -19.80 -11.00 23.84
C PRO A 18 -20.34 -9.91 22.91
N LYS A 19 -19.55 -8.86 22.62
CA LYS A 19 -19.94 -7.78 21.72
C LYS A 19 -19.68 -8.13 20.25
N PRO A 20 -20.45 -7.57 19.30
CA PRO A 20 -20.14 -7.65 17.87
C PRO A 20 -18.74 -7.13 17.53
N PHE A 21 -18.09 -7.71 16.52
CA PHE A 21 -16.78 -7.27 16.04
C PHE A 21 -16.81 -5.96 15.27
N ASN A 22 -17.99 -5.37 15.05
CA ASN A 22 -18.16 -4.11 14.33
C ASN A 22 -17.55 -4.15 12.92
N LEU A 23 -17.92 -5.17 12.14
CA LEU A 23 -17.46 -5.37 10.77
C LEU A 23 -17.74 -4.12 9.93
N LYS A 24 -16.72 -3.57 9.28
CA LYS A 24 -16.79 -2.36 8.46
C LYS A 24 -16.81 -2.67 6.97
N TYR A 25 -16.08 -3.68 6.54
CA TYR A 25 -15.90 -4.05 5.15
C TYR A 25 -16.24 -5.52 4.94
N LEU A 26 -16.84 -5.81 3.79
CA LEU A 26 -17.14 -7.19 3.38
C LEU A 26 -16.81 -7.35 1.90
N GLY A 27 -15.77 -8.12 1.59
CA GLY A 27 -15.43 -8.52 0.23
C GLY A 27 -16.44 -9.54 -0.30
N VAL A 28 -16.95 -9.31 -1.50
CA VAL A 28 -17.86 -10.20 -2.21
C VAL A 28 -17.23 -10.56 -3.55
N GLY A 29 -16.73 -11.79 -3.66
CA GLY A 29 -15.94 -12.28 -4.78
C GLY A 29 -14.44 -12.23 -4.52
N ASN A 30 -13.69 -12.91 -5.38
CA ASN A 30 -12.22 -12.94 -5.40
C ASN A 30 -11.75 -13.47 -6.74
N GLU A 31 -11.16 -12.61 -7.58
CA GLU A 31 -10.64 -12.99 -8.90
C GLU A 31 -11.65 -13.73 -9.80
N ASP A 32 -12.91 -13.41 -9.64
CA ASP A 32 -13.98 -14.06 -10.40
C ASP A 32 -13.93 -13.66 -11.88
N LEU A 33 -14.38 -14.59 -12.74
CA LEU A 33 -14.75 -14.27 -14.11
C LEU A 33 -16.07 -13.48 -14.08
N ILE A 34 -16.05 -12.27 -14.62
CA ILE A 34 -17.19 -11.35 -14.55
C ILE A 34 -18.18 -11.67 -15.69
N THR A 35 -18.96 -12.70 -15.47
CA THR A 35 -20.00 -13.15 -16.39
C THR A 35 -21.37 -12.54 -16.05
N PRO A 36 -22.39 -12.64 -16.93
CA PRO A 36 -23.76 -12.23 -16.58
C PRO A 36 -24.32 -12.95 -15.35
N VAL A 37 -23.94 -14.22 -15.13
CA VAL A 37 -24.34 -14.98 -13.93
C VAL A 37 -23.67 -14.43 -12.68
N PHE A 38 -22.38 -14.02 -12.78
CA PHE A 38 -21.70 -13.33 -11.69
C PHE A 38 -22.43 -12.03 -11.35
N GLU A 39 -22.71 -11.17 -12.35
CA GLU A 39 -23.41 -9.89 -12.13
C GLU A 39 -24.76 -10.10 -11.43
N GLU A 40 -25.55 -11.08 -11.86
CA GLU A 40 -26.84 -11.39 -11.24
C GLU A 40 -26.68 -11.76 -9.75
N ARG A 41 -25.79 -12.71 -9.44
CA ARG A 41 -25.55 -13.19 -8.08
C ARG A 41 -24.93 -12.13 -7.18
N PHE A 42 -23.95 -11.42 -7.69
CA PHE A 42 -23.33 -10.31 -6.98
C PHE A 42 -24.37 -9.23 -6.64
N THR A 43 -25.24 -8.88 -7.59
CA THR A 43 -26.33 -7.90 -7.38
C THR A 43 -27.28 -8.35 -6.28
N MET A 44 -27.66 -9.62 -6.26
CA MET A 44 -28.53 -10.19 -5.23
C MET A 44 -27.90 -10.08 -3.84
N ILE A 45 -26.64 -10.51 -3.72
CA ILE A 45 -25.90 -10.50 -2.44
C ILE A 45 -25.69 -9.05 -1.98
N PHE A 46 -25.24 -8.16 -2.88
CA PHE A 46 -25.03 -6.75 -2.58
C PHE A 46 -26.30 -6.08 -2.04
N LYS A 47 -27.44 -6.26 -2.71
CA LYS A 47 -28.72 -5.68 -2.28
C LYS A 47 -29.15 -6.22 -0.90
N ALA A 48 -29.04 -7.53 -0.67
CA ALA A 48 -29.38 -8.13 0.62
C ALA A 48 -28.49 -7.62 1.77
N ILE A 49 -27.20 -7.41 1.51
CA ILE A 49 -26.28 -6.82 2.51
C ILE A 49 -26.69 -5.37 2.79
N LYS A 50 -26.91 -4.56 1.77
CA LYS A 50 -27.28 -3.15 1.91
C LYS A 50 -28.63 -2.94 2.59
N GLU A 51 -29.58 -3.83 2.37
CA GLU A 51 -30.88 -3.79 3.05
C GLU A 51 -30.74 -4.11 4.54
N LYS A 52 -29.98 -5.16 4.89
CA LYS A 52 -29.88 -5.64 6.26
C LYS A 52 -28.80 -4.98 7.09
N TYR A 53 -27.71 -4.56 6.46
CA TYR A 53 -26.50 -4.00 7.10
C TYR A 53 -25.98 -2.80 6.29
N PRO A 54 -26.73 -1.69 6.26
CA PRO A 54 -26.37 -0.52 5.43
C PRO A 54 -25.04 0.12 5.81
N GLU A 55 -24.56 -0.10 7.04
CA GLU A 55 -23.30 0.39 7.57
C GLU A 55 -22.07 -0.37 7.05
N ILE A 56 -22.26 -1.59 6.51
CA ILE A 56 -21.16 -2.37 5.96
C ILE A 56 -20.84 -1.89 4.55
N GLN A 57 -19.58 -1.57 4.33
CA GLN A 57 -19.06 -1.25 3.00
C GLN A 57 -18.71 -2.55 2.26
N VAL A 58 -19.43 -2.79 1.17
CA VAL A 58 -19.14 -3.93 0.31
C VAL A 58 -17.95 -3.59 -0.59
N VAL A 59 -17.02 -4.53 -0.73
CA VAL A 59 -15.92 -4.48 -1.68
C VAL A 59 -16.23 -5.46 -2.80
N GLY A 60 -16.35 -4.95 -4.02
CA GLY A 60 -16.52 -5.76 -5.23
C GLY A 60 -15.19 -6.24 -5.78
N THR A 61 -15.19 -7.08 -6.80
CA THR A 61 -13.98 -7.55 -7.48
C THR A 61 -13.93 -7.08 -8.93
N SER A 62 -12.73 -6.82 -9.43
CA SER A 62 -12.45 -6.54 -10.85
C SER A 62 -11.70 -7.68 -11.55
N GLY A 63 -11.76 -8.90 -10.98
CA GLY A 63 -11.04 -10.06 -11.52
C GLY A 63 -9.55 -10.06 -11.14
N PRO A 64 -8.75 -10.97 -11.77
CA PRO A 64 -7.38 -11.25 -11.33
C PRO A 64 -6.30 -10.35 -11.96
N PHE A 65 -6.67 -9.40 -12.83
CA PHE A 65 -5.70 -8.61 -13.61
C PHE A 65 -6.01 -7.11 -13.58
N SER A 66 -5.00 -6.30 -13.84
CA SER A 66 -5.10 -4.84 -13.94
C SER A 66 -5.73 -4.34 -15.25
N GLU A 67 -6.10 -5.25 -16.14
CA GLU A 67 -6.67 -4.96 -17.47
C GLU A 67 -7.44 -6.18 -18.00
N GLY A 68 -8.12 -6.01 -19.12
CA GLY A 68 -8.84 -7.10 -19.77
C GLY A 68 -10.35 -7.10 -19.48
N PRO A 69 -11.09 -8.10 -20.01
CA PRO A 69 -12.56 -8.12 -19.95
C PRO A 69 -13.11 -8.12 -18.51
N ASP A 70 -12.57 -8.96 -17.64
CA ASP A 70 -13.05 -9.05 -16.25
C ASP A 70 -12.82 -7.74 -15.49
N TYR A 71 -11.67 -7.11 -15.69
CA TYR A 71 -11.38 -5.78 -15.12
C TYR A 71 -12.41 -4.74 -15.57
N VAL A 72 -12.66 -4.63 -16.87
CA VAL A 72 -13.61 -3.66 -17.42
C VAL A 72 -15.04 -3.91 -16.93
N GLU A 73 -15.50 -5.16 -16.99
CA GLU A 73 -16.86 -5.51 -16.58
C GLU A 73 -17.03 -5.43 -15.06
N GLY A 74 -16.02 -5.80 -14.25
CA GLY A 74 -16.07 -5.66 -12.79
C GLY A 74 -16.23 -4.20 -12.36
N TRP A 75 -15.47 -3.29 -12.93
CA TRP A 75 -15.62 -1.85 -12.72
C TRP A 75 -16.97 -1.31 -13.17
N LYS A 76 -17.50 -1.82 -14.28
CA LYS A 76 -18.82 -1.44 -14.80
C LYS A 76 -19.95 -1.91 -13.87
N VAL A 77 -19.91 -3.16 -13.42
CA VAL A 77 -20.89 -3.70 -12.45
C VAL A 77 -20.84 -2.91 -11.14
N ALA A 78 -19.66 -2.69 -10.58
CA ALA A 78 -19.50 -1.96 -9.34
C ALA A 78 -20.02 -0.51 -9.46
N SER A 79 -19.69 0.18 -10.55
CA SER A 79 -20.16 1.55 -10.81
C SER A 79 -21.68 1.62 -10.99
N LYS A 80 -22.28 0.68 -11.73
CA LYS A 80 -23.72 0.58 -11.97
C LYS A 80 -24.51 0.38 -10.67
N LEU A 81 -23.95 -0.39 -9.73
CA LEU A 81 -24.61 -0.73 -8.46
C LEU A 81 -24.31 0.29 -7.35
N GLY A 82 -23.36 1.20 -7.55
CA GLY A 82 -22.90 2.11 -6.50
C GLY A 82 -22.13 1.39 -5.38
N VAL A 83 -21.37 0.34 -5.74
CA VAL A 83 -20.46 -0.34 -4.80
C VAL A 83 -19.38 0.65 -4.36
N PRO A 84 -19.10 0.80 -3.04
CA PRO A 84 -18.19 1.85 -2.59
C PRO A 84 -16.70 1.58 -2.92
N LEU A 85 -16.29 0.30 -2.96
CA LEU A 85 -14.91 -0.10 -3.23
C LEU A 85 -14.85 -1.24 -4.25
N VAL A 86 -13.80 -1.23 -5.07
CA VAL A 86 -13.43 -2.31 -5.99
C VAL A 86 -12.09 -2.87 -5.58
N ASP A 87 -12.02 -4.17 -5.43
CA ASP A 87 -10.80 -4.93 -5.17
C ASP A 87 -10.06 -5.17 -6.48
N GLU A 88 -8.85 -4.63 -6.57
CA GLU A 88 -7.95 -4.81 -7.71
C GLU A 88 -6.79 -5.72 -7.33
N HIS A 89 -6.48 -6.66 -8.22
CA HIS A 89 -5.36 -7.57 -8.09
C HIS A 89 -4.40 -7.43 -9.25
N TYR A 90 -3.11 -7.33 -8.99
CA TYR A 90 -2.09 -7.44 -10.02
C TYR A 90 -0.71 -7.80 -9.49
N TYR A 91 -0.11 -8.78 -10.14
CA TYR A 91 1.25 -9.24 -9.93
C TYR A 91 2.04 -8.89 -11.19
N GLN A 92 2.91 -7.89 -11.09
CA GLN A 92 3.52 -7.29 -12.27
C GLN A 92 5.06 -7.35 -12.22
N PRO A 93 5.73 -7.38 -13.38
CA PRO A 93 7.19 -7.34 -13.42
C PRO A 93 7.73 -5.97 -13.01
N ALA A 94 9.00 -5.92 -12.62
CA ALA A 94 9.72 -4.72 -12.20
C ALA A 94 9.53 -3.52 -13.15
N GLY A 95 9.61 -3.76 -14.46
CA GLY A 95 9.43 -2.72 -15.47
C GLY A 95 8.03 -2.11 -15.49
N TRP A 96 7.00 -2.88 -15.14
CA TRP A 96 5.65 -2.35 -15.05
C TRP A 96 5.54 -1.30 -13.92
N PHE A 97 5.99 -1.63 -12.72
CA PHE A 97 5.95 -0.70 -11.58
C PHE A 97 6.74 0.58 -11.85
N LEU A 98 7.91 0.46 -12.50
CA LEU A 98 8.74 1.60 -12.87
C LEU A 98 8.04 2.54 -13.86
N ASN A 99 7.27 1.99 -14.80
CA ASN A 99 6.65 2.77 -15.88
C ASN A 99 5.18 3.14 -15.63
N ASN A 100 4.59 2.70 -14.52
CA ASN A 100 3.20 2.98 -14.14
C ASN A 100 3.08 3.62 -12.75
N HIS A 101 4.04 4.46 -12.35
CA HIS A 101 3.99 5.18 -11.08
C HIS A 101 2.83 6.19 -11.00
N ASP A 102 2.24 6.53 -12.15
CA ASP A 102 1.08 7.40 -12.32
C ASP A 102 -0.22 6.61 -12.58
N TYR A 103 -0.24 5.30 -12.31
CA TYR A 103 -1.34 4.39 -12.63
C TYR A 103 -2.69 4.93 -12.14
N TYR A 104 -2.77 5.35 -10.89
CA TYR A 104 -4.00 5.87 -10.27
C TYR A 104 -4.28 7.34 -10.55
N ASP A 105 -3.34 8.10 -11.13
CA ASP A 105 -3.55 9.53 -11.46
C ASP A 105 -4.69 9.74 -12.47
N ARG A 106 -4.97 8.71 -13.30
CA ARG A 106 -5.95 8.73 -14.39
C ARG A 106 -7.33 8.23 -13.99
N TYR A 107 -7.50 7.74 -12.75
CA TYR A 107 -8.77 7.19 -12.30
C TYR A 107 -9.84 8.27 -12.15
N ASP A 108 -11.06 7.94 -12.58
CA ASP A 108 -12.22 8.80 -12.43
C ASP A 108 -12.67 8.84 -10.96
N ARG A 109 -12.50 10.01 -10.34
CA ARG A 109 -12.84 10.25 -8.92
C ARG A 109 -14.33 10.16 -8.58
N SER A 110 -15.19 10.12 -9.60
CA SER A 110 -16.63 9.91 -9.44
C SER A 110 -17.05 8.44 -9.33
N LYS A 111 -16.10 7.51 -9.57
CA LYS A 111 -16.29 6.06 -9.52
C LYS A 111 -16.01 5.49 -8.12
N PRO A 112 -16.32 4.20 -7.87
CA PRO A 112 -15.90 3.52 -6.66
C PRO A 112 -14.43 3.73 -6.34
N LYS A 113 -14.07 3.71 -5.06
CA LYS A 113 -12.67 3.75 -4.65
C LYS A 113 -12.01 2.39 -4.84
N VAL A 114 -10.68 2.40 -4.83
CA VAL A 114 -9.86 1.20 -4.97
C VAL A 114 -9.50 0.65 -3.59
N TYR A 115 -9.65 -0.63 -3.43
CA TYR A 115 -8.89 -1.47 -2.53
C TYR A 115 -7.91 -2.28 -3.37
N LEU A 116 -6.62 -1.99 -3.29
CA LEU A 116 -5.60 -2.82 -3.92
C LEU A 116 -5.36 -4.02 -3.00
N GLY A 117 -6.16 -5.07 -3.19
CA GLY A 117 -6.24 -6.20 -2.26
C GLY A 117 -5.12 -7.20 -2.41
N GLU A 118 -4.57 -7.34 -3.63
CA GLU A 118 -3.41 -8.18 -3.87
C GLU A 118 -2.46 -7.53 -4.87
N TYR A 119 -1.20 -7.37 -4.48
CA TYR A 119 -0.16 -6.94 -5.40
C TYR A 119 1.22 -7.38 -4.92
N ALA A 120 2.11 -7.61 -5.86
CA ALA A 120 3.54 -7.78 -5.63
C ALA A 120 4.35 -7.54 -6.91
N THR A 121 5.61 -7.15 -6.74
CA THR A 121 6.57 -7.13 -7.83
C THR A 121 7.11 -8.54 -8.06
N HIS A 122 6.92 -9.08 -9.27
CA HIS A 122 7.41 -10.40 -9.64
C HIS A 122 8.66 -10.30 -10.53
N ILE A 123 9.76 -10.90 -10.09
CA ILE A 123 10.97 -11.09 -10.89
C ILE A 123 11.13 -12.60 -11.11
N PRO A 124 11.12 -13.07 -12.36
CA PRO A 124 11.21 -14.51 -12.67
C PRO A 124 12.38 -15.18 -11.95
N GLY A 125 12.10 -16.29 -11.26
CA GLY A 125 13.10 -17.08 -10.54
C GLY A 125 13.66 -16.47 -9.24
N LYS A 126 13.25 -15.25 -8.86
CA LYS A 126 13.72 -14.59 -7.64
C LYS A 126 12.61 -14.52 -6.58
N GLY A 127 13.01 -14.43 -5.32
CA GLY A 127 12.16 -14.02 -4.20
C GLY A 127 12.26 -12.51 -3.96
N ASN A 128 11.68 -12.04 -2.85
CA ASN A 128 11.79 -10.65 -2.43
C ASN A 128 13.25 -10.24 -2.21
N ASN A 129 13.62 -9.08 -2.72
CA ASN A 129 14.94 -8.48 -2.61
C ASN A 129 14.79 -6.95 -2.59
N ILE A 130 15.89 -6.20 -2.59
CA ILE A 130 15.84 -4.72 -2.61
C ILE A 130 15.12 -4.20 -3.85
N GLU A 131 15.33 -4.79 -5.02
CA GLU A 131 14.68 -4.33 -6.25
C GLU A 131 13.14 -4.41 -6.13
N THR A 132 12.59 -5.55 -5.69
CA THR A 132 11.15 -5.70 -5.49
C THR A 132 10.63 -4.75 -4.42
N ALA A 133 11.31 -4.67 -3.28
CA ALA A 133 10.92 -3.83 -2.15
C ALA A 133 10.86 -2.34 -2.51
N LEU A 134 11.82 -1.85 -3.28
CA LEU A 134 11.87 -0.43 -3.67
C LEU A 134 10.86 -0.09 -4.77
N LEU A 135 10.59 -1.01 -5.70
CA LEU A 135 9.55 -0.80 -6.71
C LEU A 135 8.15 -0.80 -6.08
N GLU A 136 7.92 -1.64 -5.09
CA GLU A 136 6.69 -1.63 -4.29
C GLU A 136 6.58 -0.34 -3.47
N ALA A 137 7.68 0.14 -2.87
CA ALA A 137 7.72 1.44 -2.21
C ALA A 137 7.38 2.59 -3.17
N TYR A 138 7.93 2.55 -4.38
CA TYR A 138 7.68 3.54 -5.41
C TYR A 138 6.21 3.55 -5.85
N HIS A 139 5.59 2.38 -5.94
CA HIS A 139 4.16 2.25 -6.21
C HIS A 139 3.29 2.78 -5.06
N LEU A 140 3.65 2.45 -3.82
CA LEU A 140 2.93 2.94 -2.62
C LEU A 140 3.00 4.47 -2.49
N ILE A 141 4.09 5.13 -2.91
CA ILE A 141 4.15 6.59 -3.05
C ILE A 141 3.05 7.09 -4.00
N GLY A 142 2.83 6.40 -5.12
CA GLY A 142 1.73 6.68 -6.03
C GLY A 142 0.35 6.48 -5.40
N CYS A 143 0.19 5.43 -4.59
CA CYS A 143 -1.05 5.18 -3.83
C CYS A 143 -1.32 6.30 -2.81
N GLU A 144 -0.31 6.74 -2.05
CA GLU A 144 -0.46 7.87 -1.10
C GLU A 144 -0.83 9.16 -1.81
N ARG A 145 -0.21 9.45 -2.97
CA ARG A 145 -0.57 10.62 -3.80
C ARG A 145 -2.04 10.58 -4.24
N ASN A 146 -2.58 9.41 -4.44
CA ASN A 146 -3.94 9.14 -4.88
C ASN A 146 -4.84 8.61 -3.75
N GLY A 147 -4.60 9.01 -2.49
CA GLY A 147 -5.39 8.57 -1.33
C GLY A 147 -6.86 8.99 -1.36
N ASP A 148 -7.24 9.86 -2.29
CA ASP A 148 -8.62 10.21 -2.59
C ASP A 148 -9.36 9.10 -3.35
N ILE A 149 -8.64 8.27 -4.12
CA ILE A 149 -9.18 7.13 -4.85
C ILE A 149 -8.71 5.78 -4.30
N VAL A 150 -7.45 5.64 -3.86
CA VAL A 150 -6.91 4.42 -3.27
C VAL A 150 -7.15 4.43 -1.76
N SER A 151 -8.13 3.65 -1.30
CA SER A 151 -8.51 3.62 0.12
C SER A 151 -7.64 2.71 0.96
N MET A 152 -7.22 1.58 0.41
CA MET A 152 -6.46 0.56 1.12
C MET A 152 -5.55 -0.19 0.15
N THR A 153 -4.44 -0.71 0.70
CA THR A 153 -3.54 -1.62 -0.02
C THR A 153 -3.17 -2.80 0.87
N SER A 154 -3.05 -3.98 0.30
CA SER A 154 -2.51 -5.15 0.99
C SER A 154 -1.66 -6.00 0.05
N TYR A 155 -0.49 -6.36 0.55
CA TYR A 155 0.44 -7.23 -0.16
C TYR A 155 -0.06 -8.67 -0.16
N ALA A 156 0.12 -9.38 -1.25
CA ALA A 156 -0.12 -10.82 -1.34
C ALA A 156 0.94 -11.50 -2.25
N PRO A 157 1.18 -12.83 -2.05
CA PRO A 157 0.76 -13.66 -0.91
C PRO A 157 1.46 -13.29 0.40
N LEU A 158 0.73 -13.41 1.52
CA LEU A 158 1.22 -12.90 2.81
C LEU A 158 2.14 -13.88 3.54
N LEU A 159 1.70 -15.13 3.74
CA LEU A 159 2.35 -16.10 4.59
C LEU A 159 2.68 -17.39 3.85
N ALA A 160 3.91 -17.88 4.03
CA ALA A 160 4.33 -19.14 3.45
C ALA A 160 5.12 -20.00 4.44
N LYS A 161 4.74 -21.27 4.56
CA LYS A 161 5.57 -22.24 5.28
C LYS A 161 6.77 -22.62 4.43
N ASP A 162 7.98 -22.49 4.99
CA ASP A 162 9.24 -22.84 4.32
C ASP A 162 9.14 -24.21 3.61
N ARG A 163 9.53 -24.25 2.34
CA ARG A 163 9.53 -25.45 1.48
C ARG A 163 8.15 -26.11 1.29
N ARG A 164 7.07 -25.40 1.61
CA ARG A 164 5.68 -25.90 1.51
C ARG A 164 4.74 -24.86 0.86
N THR A 165 5.29 -23.95 0.08
CA THR A 165 4.51 -22.95 -0.67
C THR A 165 4.48 -23.30 -2.17
N ARG A 166 3.41 -22.90 -2.84
CA ARG A 166 3.26 -22.95 -4.31
C ARG A 166 3.59 -21.62 -4.96
N TRP A 167 3.61 -20.53 -4.17
CA TRP A 167 3.82 -19.18 -4.64
C TRP A 167 5.22 -18.68 -4.27
N ARG A 168 5.74 -17.77 -5.08
CA ARG A 168 6.98 -17.05 -4.83
C ARG A 168 7.00 -15.77 -5.67
N PRO A 169 7.22 -14.59 -5.07
CA PRO A 169 7.55 -14.40 -3.65
C PRO A 169 6.33 -14.45 -2.73
N ASP A 170 6.55 -14.76 -1.45
CA ASP A 170 5.63 -14.52 -0.36
C ASP A 170 6.25 -13.46 0.57
N LEU A 171 5.44 -12.73 1.34
CA LEU A 171 5.93 -11.62 2.16
C LEU A 171 6.68 -12.11 3.39
N ILE A 172 6.13 -13.12 4.09
CA ILE A 172 6.66 -13.66 5.35
C ILE A 172 6.75 -15.18 5.25
N TYR A 173 7.95 -15.70 5.35
CA TYR A 173 8.17 -17.14 5.46
C TYR A 173 8.27 -17.54 6.91
N PHE A 174 7.86 -18.76 7.24
CA PHE A 174 7.96 -19.29 8.59
C PHE A 174 8.17 -20.82 8.59
N ASN A 175 8.70 -21.30 9.68
CA ASN A 175 8.76 -22.73 10.01
C ASN A 175 8.39 -22.92 11.49
N ASN A 176 8.62 -24.10 12.05
CA ASN A 176 8.24 -24.39 13.44
C ASN A 176 9.13 -23.68 14.48
N MET A 177 10.21 -23.02 14.06
CA MET A 177 11.23 -22.44 14.97
C MET A 177 11.38 -20.93 14.78
N GLU A 178 11.11 -20.40 13.58
CA GLU A 178 11.43 -19.01 13.24
C GLU A 178 10.45 -18.42 12.22
N VAL A 179 10.37 -17.08 12.22
CA VAL A 179 9.67 -16.28 11.22
C VAL A 179 10.72 -15.48 10.46
N LYS A 180 10.61 -15.48 9.11
CA LYS A 180 11.56 -14.87 8.19
C LYS A 180 10.85 -13.85 7.29
N PRO A 181 10.73 -12.61 7.71
CA PRO A 181 10.20 -11.56 6.83
C PRO A 181 11.10 -11.37 5.60
N GLY A 182 10.48 -11.29 4.43
CA GLY A 182 11.16 -10.92 3.19
C GLY A 182 11.56 -9.44 3.17
N THR A 183 12.36 -9.00 2.20
CA THR A 183 12.76 -7.59 2.08
C THR A 183 11.56 -6.68 1.83
N SER A 184 10.60 -7.10 0.98
CA SER A 184 9.35 -6.39 0.73
C SER A 184 8.48 -6.19 2.00
N TYR A 185 8.60 -7.07 3.00
CA TYR A 185 7.93 -6.89 4.30
C TYR A 185 8.30 -5.56 4.95
N TYR A 186 9.55 -5.15 4.86
CA TYR A 186 9.99 -3.89 5.47
C TYR A 186 9.45 -2.66 4.75
N THR A 187 9.23 -2.75 3.45
CA THR A 187 8.49 -1.71 2.72
C THR A 187 7.07 -1.58 3.26
N GLN A 188 6.32 -2.69 3.36
CA GLN A 188 4.95 -2.69 3.89
C GLN A 188 4.92 -2.16 5.33
N LEU A 189 5.87 -2.61 6.17
CA LEU A 189 5.99 -2.18 7.57
C LEU A 189 6.24 -0.67 7.66
N LEU A 190 7.18 -0.14 6.86
CA LEU A 190 7.54 1.27 6.88
C LEU A 190 6.37 2.15 6.44
N PHE A 191 5.63 1.77 5.39
CA PHE A 191 4.45 2.51 4.97
C PHE A 191 3.32 2.40 6.00
N GLY A 192 3.02 1.21 6.53
CA GLY A 192 1.98 1.00 7.52
C GLY A 192 2.22 1.73 8.84
N GLN A 193 3.47 1.74 9.34
CA GLN A 193 3.82 2.45 10.57
C GLN A 193 4.00 3.97 10.38
N ASN A 194 4.17 4.41 9.16
CA ASN A 194 4.36 5.81 8.80
C ASN A 194 3.29 6.29 7.80
N SER A 195 2.06 5.84 8.00
CA SER A 195 0.90 6.34 7.27
C SER A 195 0.48 7.72 7.77
N GLY A 196 -0.16 8.49 6.90
CA GLY A 196 -0.85 9.72 7.22
C GLY A 196 -2.22 9.74 6.55
N ASN A 197 -3.08 10.63 6.95
CA ASN A 197 -4.42 10.79 6.37
C ASN A 197 -4.59 12.11 5.59
N GLU A 198 -3.53 12.92 5.54
CA GLU A 198 -3.45 14.13 4.71
C GLU A 198 -2.23 14.01 3.79
N TYR A 199 -2.46 13.98 2.48
CA TYR A 199 -1.38 14.06 1.49
C TYR A 199 -0.98 15.52 1.25
N ILE A 200 0.33 15.81 1.29
CA ILE A 200 0.86 17.14 1.05
C ILE A 200 1.51 17.17 -0.34
N PRO A 201 0.94 17.89 -1.30
CA PRO A 201 1.52 18.01 -2.63
C PRO A 201 2.97 18.52 -2.56
N SER A 202 3.86 17.83 -3.26
CA SER A 202 5.29 18.10 -3.22
C SER A 202 5.82 18.32 -4.64
N VAL A 203 6.83 19.18 -4.76
CA VAL A 203 7.51 19.43 -6.03
C VAL A 203 8.90 18.79 -5.99
N LEU A 204 9.15 17.90 -6.95
CA LEU A 204 10.46 17.29 -7.16
C LEU A 204 11.16 17.96 -8.35
N THR A 205 12.31 18.56 -8.11
CA THR A 205 13.20 19.09 -9.15
C THR A 205 14.49 18.30 -9.18
N LEU A 206 14.88 17.82 -10.34
CA LEU A 206 16.10 17.07 -10.55
C LEU A 206 17.07 17.88 -11.41
N SER A 207 18.37 17.82 -11.08
CA SER A 207 19.43 18.41 -11.90
C SER A 207 19.63 17.66 -13.24
N ASP A 208 19.34 16.36 -13.25
CA ASP A 208 19.30 15.54 -14.46
C ASP A 208 17.84 15.24 -14.82
N ILE A 209 17.39 15.81 -15.93
CA ILE A 209 15.99 15.75 -16.39
C ILE A 209 15.70 14.58 -17.35
N ARG A 210 16.69 13.74 -17.63
CA ARG A 210 16.48 12.57 -18.50
C ARG A 210 15.42 11.65 -17.91
N ASP A 211 14.58 11.09 -18.76
CA ASP A 211 13.45 10.26 -18.35
C ASP A 211 13.87 9.03 -17.53
N ASP A 212 14.99 8.42 -17.88
CA ASP A 212 15.55 7.27 -17.15
C ASP A 212 16.03 7.63 -15.74
N VAL A 213 16.32 8.91 -15.46
CA VAL A 213 16.61 9.42 -14.13
C VAL A 213 15.33 9.83 -13.40
N ARG A 214 14.47 10.61 -14.06
CA ARG A 214 13.22 11.12 -13.45
C ARG A 214 12.32 10.03 -12.92
N LYS A 215 12.18 8.93 -13.67
CA LYS A 215 11.36 7.76 -13.30
C LYS A 215 11.95 6.93 -12.15
N ARG A 216 13.11 7.30 -11.61
CA ARG A 216 13.80 6.52 -10.59
C ARG A 216 13.85 7.20 -9.22
N ILE A 217 13.26 8.39 -9.10
CA ILE A 217 13.14 9.10 -7.82
C ILE A 217 11.65 9.33 -7.55
N GLY A 218 11.17 8.84 -6.42
CA GLY A 218 9.80 9.06 -5.96
C GLY A 218 9.78 9.74 -4.61
N ILE A 219 8.78 10.60 -4.39
CA ILE A 219 8.57 11.28 -3.11
C ILE A 219 7.10 11.23 -2.71
N SER A 220 6.85 11.10 -1.42
CA SER A 220 5.55 11.32 -0.79
C SER A 220 5.74 12.08 0.51
N VAL A 221 4.88 13.06 0.75
CA VAL A 221 4.78 13.74 2.04
C VAL A 221 3.36 13.59 2.54
N VAL A 222 3.21 13.01 3.72
CA VAL A 222 1.91 12.86 4.37
C VAL A 222 1.96 13.40 5.79
N LYS A 223 0.82 13.85 6.28
CA LYS A 223 0.64 14.28 7.65
C LYS A 223 -0.34 13.35 8.34
N ASP A 224 -0.01 12.96 9.55
CA ASP A 224 -0.95 12.29 10.46
C ASP A 224 -1.69 13.36 11.26
N SER A 225 -2.98 13.56 10.97
CA SER A 225 -3.80 14.59 11.63
C SER A 225 -4.02 14.34 13.12
N LEU A 226 -3.80 13.11 13.61
CA LEU A 226 -3.95 12.78 15.04
C LEU A 226 -2.69 13.14 15.81
N SER A 227 -1.52 12.68 15.38
CA SER A 227 -0.24 13.00 16.03
C SER A 227 0.34 14.34 15.57
N GLN A 228 -0.17 14.92 14.48
CA GLN A 228 0.37 16.08 13.78
C GLN A 228 1.77 15.84 13.19
N ASP A 229 2.26 14.62 13.18
CA ASP A 229 3.56 14.27 12.62
C ASP A 229 3.57 14.46 11.11
N LEU A 230 4.69 15.00 10.62
CA LEU A 230 4.96 15.09 9.18
C LEU A 230 5.88 13.93 8.78
N ILE A 231 5.51 13.22 7.72
CA ILE A 231 6.20 12.02 7.28
C ILE A 231 6.60 12.18 5.82
N LEU A 232 7.90 12.13 5.57
CA LEU A 232 8.50 12.23 4.25
C LEU A 232 9.03 10.85 3.85
N LYS A 233 8.67 10.38 2.67
CA LYS A 233 9.16 9.13 2.07
C LYS A 233 9.83 9.44 0.74
N ILE A 234 11.05 8.95 0.56
CA ILE A 234 11.82 9.15 -0.67
C ILE A 234 12.36 7.80 -1.12
N VAL A 235 12.09 7.45 -2.38
CA VAL A 235 12.64 6.27 -3.04
C VAL A 235 13.68 6.71 -4.04
N ASN A 236 14.88 6.15 -3.94
CA ASN A 236 15.97 6.29 -4.90
C ASN A 236 16.25 4.94 -5.56
N LEU A 237 15.82 4.76 -6.80
CA LEU A 237 16.08 3.57 -7.62
C LEU A 237 17.37 3.69 -8.46
N LEU A 238 18.13 4.77 -8.30
CA LEU A 238 19.39 4.95 -9.02
C LEU A 238 20.53 4.16 -8.39
N PRO A 239 21.51 3.71 -9.18
CA PRO A 239 22.69 2.99 -8.71
C PRO A 239 23.74 3.94 -8.06
N VAL A 240 23.33 5.17 -7.74
CA VAL A 240 24.18 6.21 -7.18
C VAL A 240 23.49 6.91 -6.03
N LYS A 241 24.28 7.43 -5.12
CA LYS A 241 23.79 8.34 -4.07
C LYS A 241 23.25 9.62 -4.67
N VAL A 242 22.19 10.15 -4.10
CA VAL A 242 21.58 11.42 -4.50
C VAL A 242 21.64 12.40 -3.35
N GLN A 243 22.13 13.62 -3.62
CA GLN A 243 22.06 14.72 -2.66
C GLN A 243 20.70 15.42 -2.81
N ALA A 244 19.88 15.36 -1.78
CA ALA A 244 18.59 16.00 -1.73
C ALA A 244 18.66 17.32 -0.93
N ASN A 245 18.16 18.41 -1.53
CA ASN A 245 17.87 19.63 -0.80
C ASN A 245 16.36 19.62 -0.50
N ILE A 246 16.00 19.59 0.78
CA ILE A 246 14.62 19.46 1.23
C ILE A 246 14.20 20.78 1.90
N ASP A 247 13.10 21.36 1.42
CA ASP A 247 12.51 22.59 1.95
C ASP A 247 11.13 22.30 2.54
N LEU A 248 11.04 22.38 3.86
CA LEU A 248 9.82 22.23 4.65
C LEU A 248 9.36 23.56 5.27
N ALA A 249 10.04 24.67 4.97
CA ALA A 249 9.70 25.98 5.56
C ALA A 249 8.29 26.43 5.17
N VAL A 250 7.85 26.09 3.97
CA VAL A 250 6.49 26.40 3.49
C VAL A 250 5.37 25.76 4.34
N LEU A 251 5.71 24.74 5.12
CA LEU A 251 4.76 24.05 6.03
C LEU A 251 4.72 24.71 7.43
N GLY A 252 5.32 25.87 7.61
CA GLY A 252 5.36 26.59 8.88
C GLY A 252 6.33 25.99 9.91
N ILE A 253 7.21 25.08 9.48
CA ILE A 253 8.23 24.50 10.36
C ILE A 253 9.29 25.56 10.62
N THR A 254 9.49 25.90 11.90
CA THR A 254 10.47 26.88 12.34
C THR A 254 11.50 26.25 13.27
N GLY A 255 12.79 26.58 13.06
CA GLY A 255 13.89 26.07 13.88
C GLY A 255 14.18 24.58 13.66
N LYS A 256 15.10 24.06 14.47
CA LYS A 256 15.46 22.63 14.42
C LYS A 256 14.36 21.77 15.03
N GLN A 257 14.04 20.67 14.38
CA GLN A 257 13.07 19.68 14.82
C GLN A 257 13.74 18.32 15.00
N ASP A 258 13.35 17.58 16.02
CA ASP A 258 13.76 16.20 16.18
C ASP A 258 12.96 15.31 15.20
N ALA A 259 13.68 14.41 14.55
CA ALA A 259 13.09 13.47 13.61
C ALA A 259 13.74 12.08 13.74
N THR A 260 13.01 11.07 13.31
CA THR A 260 13.58 9.74 13.06
C THR A 260 13.80 9.59 11.57
N LYS A 261 14.96 9.06 11.19
CA LYS A 261 15.29 8.67 9.82
C LYS A 261 15.46 7.16 9.77
N THR A 262 14.65 6.49 8.95
CA THR A 262 14.78 5.05 8.69
C THR A 262 15.11 4.83 7.23
N VAL A 263 16.14 4.03 6.96
CA VAL A 263 16.63 3.75 5.62
C VAL A 263 16.65 2.25 5.37
N LEU A 264 15.95 1.81 4.34
CA LEU A 264 16.09 0.47 3.76
C LEU A 264 16.89 0.60 2.47
N SER A 265 18.09 0.00 2.41
CA SER A 265 18.97 0.08 1.24
C SER A 265 19.81 -1.18 1.08
N GLY A 266 20.33 -1.41 -0.12
CA GLY A 266 21.20 -2.54 -0.46
C GLY A 266 21.40 -2.66 -1.97
N MET A 267 22.15 -3.65 -2.41
CA MET A 267 22.20 -3.99 -3.81
C MET A 267 20.86 -4.57 -4.29
N PRO A 268 20.48 -4.43 -5.57
CA PRO A 268 19.17 -4.86 -6.06
C PRO A 268 18.80 -6.31 -5.73
N ASP A 269 19.77 -7.22 -5.72
CA ASP A 269 19.58 -8.64 -5.41
C ASP A 269 19.71 -9.00 -3.92
N ASP A 270 19.95 -8.03 -3.05
CA ASP A 270 20.05 -8.26 -1.61
C ASP A 270 18.66 -8.60 -1.02
N TRP A 271 18.52 -9.85 -0.58
CA TRP A 271 17.31 -10.38 0.04
C TRP A 271 17.38 -10.37 1.58
N LYS A 272 18.53 -9.94 2.15
CA LYS A 272 18.77 -9.86 3.59
C LYS A 272 18.73 -8.45 4.14
N ALA A 273 18.63 -7.45 3.27
CA ALA A 273 18.58 -6.06 3.69
C ALA A 273 17.49 -5.82 4.75
N ARG A 274 17.82 -4.98 5.73
CA ARG A 274 16.94 -4.57 6.82
C ARG A 274 17.00 -3.05 6.97
N PRO A 275 15.91 -2.42 7.41
CA PRO A 275 15.93 -0.99 7.67
C PRO A 275 16.78 -0.65 8.88
N GLU A 276 17.50 0.46 8.78
CA GLU A 276 18.27 1.06 9.86
C GLU A 276 17.62 2.38 10.29
N THR A 277 17.45 2.57 11.60
CA THR A 277 16.81 3.78 12.14
C THR A 277 17.79 4.59 12.97
N SER A 278 17.78 5.91 12.77
CA SER A 278 18.57 6.86 13.52
C SER A 278 17.73 8.06 13.96
N SER A 279 18.13 8.70 15.06
CA SER A 279 17.59 10.00 15.46
C SER A 279 18.40 11.11 14.81
N ILE A 280 17.73 12.06 14.21
CA ILE A 280 18.34 13.21 13.54
C ILE A 280 17.67 14.50 13.98
N ALA A 281 18.39 15.61 13.85
CA ALA A 281 17.81 16.95 14.01
C ALA A 281 17.87 17.66 12.65
N ILE A 282 16.73 18.07 12.14
CA ILE A 282 16.62 18.72 10.83
C ILE A 282 16.20 20.18 10.99
N ALA A 283 16.76 21.05 10.13
CA ALA A 283 16.32 22.42 9.97
C ALA A 283 15.12 22.47 8.99
N PRO A 284 14.34 23.59 8.94
CA PRO A 284 13.27 23.73 7.95
C PRO A 284 13.75 23.54 6.50
N GLN A 285 14.98 23.91 6.23
CA GLN A 285 15.71 23.60 5.00
C GLN A 285 16.95 22.79 5.37
N PHE A 286 17.09 21.62 4.81
CA PHE A 286 18.20 20.73 5.12
C PHE A 286 18.66 19.93 3.90
N ARG A 287 19.88 19.43 3.99
CA ARG A 287 20.44 18.51 3.00
C ARG A 287 20.47 17.11 3.57
N ASP A 288 20.14 16.14 2.74
CA ASP A 288 20.24 14.73 3.08
C ASP A 288 20.87 13.96 1.92
N GLU A 289 21.65 12.94 2.26
CA GLU A 289 22.20 12.00 1.29
C GLU A 289 21.28 10.77 1.26
N LEU A 290 20.70 10.52 0.10
CA LEU A 290 19.90 9.32 -0.18
C LEU A 290 20.83 8.24 -0.74
N PRO A 291 21.01 7.09 -0.07
CA PRO A 291 21.84 6.03 -0.59
C PRO A 291 21.38 5.55 -1.97
N ALA A 292 22.29 4.95 -2.74
CA ALA A 292 21.89 4.19 -3.92
C ALA A 292 20.90 3.08 -3.53
N TYR A 293 19.90 2.84 -4.36
CA TYR A 293 18.89 1.81 -4.13
C TYR A 293 18.33 1.86 -2.72
N SER A 294 17.56 2.90 -2.40
CA SER A 294 17.06 3.11 -1.04
C SER A 294 15.61 3.60 -0.96
N LEU A 295 14.95 3.21 0.11
CA LEU A 295 13.77 3.87 0.67
C LEU A 295 14.20 4.60 1.94
N THR A 296 14.03 5.92 1.97
CA THR A 296 14.27 6.76 3.14
C THR A 296 12.94 7.28 3.68
N VAL A 297 12.67 7.03 4.95
CA VAL A 297 11.51 7.57 5.67
C VAL A 297 12.01 8.52 6.76
N VAL A 298 11.56 9.77 6.71
CA VAL A 298 11.84 10.77 7.75
C VAL A 298 10.53 11.15 8.40
N ARG A 299 10.42 10.91 9.70
CA ARG A 299 9.25 11.28 10.50
C ARG A 299 9.62 12.39 11.48
N LEU A 300 9.03 13.55 11.27
CA LEU A 300 9.13 14.70 12.17
C LEU A 300 8.02 14.58 13.19
N LYS A 301 8.39 14.56 14.46
CA LYS A 301 7.41 14.58 15.54
C LYS A 301 6.92 16.01 15.76
N SER A 302 5.61 16.18 15.75
CA SER A 302 5.02 17.44 16.22
C SER A 302 5.42 17.67 17.67
N LYS A 303 5.77 18.90 18.01
CA LYS A 303 5.89 19.29 19.42
C LYS A 303 4.49 19.39 20.01
N PRO A 304 4.28 18.81 21.19
CA PRO A 304 3.00 18.93 21.89
C PRO A 304 2.62 20.39 22.20
#